data_70a767339f45bc191b614d5b6644a5bc
#
_entry.id   70a767339f45bc191b614d5b6644a5bc
#
_cell.length_a   1.000
_cell.length_b   1.000
_cell.length_c   1.000
_cell.angle_alpha   90.00
_cell.angle_beta   90.00
_cell.angle_gamma   90.00
#
_symmetry.space_group_name_H-M   'P 1'
#
loop_
_entity.id
_entity.type
_entity.pdbx_description
1 polymer ?
#
loop_
_entity_poly.entity_id
_entity_poly.type
_entity_poly.pdbx_seq_one_letter_code
_entity_poly.pdbx_strand_id
1 'polypeptide(L)'
;MRHFAEHGYRGARVEDIAAEVGVAKGTVFLHFVNKEGLFLAAYQKAVSMIPAWLDAPEDIVVRGFWATLDWWLERTEEFIQADWVANHVAFIGRNDTGLGLRRPIDRFMRSEDPYGTLEFVEFGVRRVEIRDDIDIEMIASMLDWVAERFQDALAGDLDPGLIHRMPERPERREQRIREFLELLRDGIAKH
;
A
#
# COMPACT_ATOMS: atom_id res chain seq x y z
N MET A 1 5.42 3.33 -15.62
CA MET A 1 5.31 2.44 -14.46
C MET A 1 6.20 1.21 -14.60
N ARG A 2 6.01 0.37 -15.63
CA ARG A 2 6.76 -0.89 -15.83
C ARG A 2 8.27 -0.74 -15.66
N HIS A 3 8.87 0.24 -16.30
CA HIS A 3 10.32 0.48 -16.23
C HIS A 3 10.83 0.76 -14.79
N PHE A 4 10.03 1.46 -13.98
CA PHE A 4 10.34 1.64 -12.55
C PHE A 4 10.17 0.34 -11.78
N ALA A 5 9.13 -0.44 -12.05
CA ALA A 5 8.91 -1.73 -11.40
C ALA A 5 10.07 -2.71 -11.65
N GLU A 6 10.59 -2.75 -12.89
CA GLU A 6 11.64 -3.70 -13.28
C GLU A 6 13.05 -3.28 -12.82
N HIS A 7 13.33 -1.97 -12.74
CA HIS A 7 14.69 -1.45 -12.53
C HIS A 7 14.86 -0.66 -11.20
N GLY A 8 13.79 -0.52 -10.44
CA GLY A 8 13.78 0.33 -9.26
C GLY A 8 13.84 1.81 -9.60
N TYR A 9 13.67 2.68 -8.59
CA TYR A 9 13.79 4.12 -8.80
C TYR A 9 15.19 4.53 -9.28
N ARG A 10 16.25 3.99 -8.67
CA ARG A 10 17.63 4.38 -8.99
C ARG A 10 18.07 3.89 -10.35
N GLY A 11 17.75 2.65 -10.71
CA GLY A 11 18.16 2.01 -11.95
C GLY A 11 17.39 2.48 -13.19
N ALA A 12 16.15 2.93 -13.05
CA ALA A 12 15.35 3.45 -14.16
C ALA A 12 15.97 4.71 -14.77
N ARG A 13 16.06 4.76 -16.11
CA ARG A 13 16.58 5.92 -16.86
C ARG A 13 15.44 6.56 -17.66
N VAL A 14 15.34 7.90 -17.58
CA VAL A 14 14.28 8.64 -18.27
C VAL A 14 14.40 8.52 -19.78
N GLU A 15 15.62 8.36 -20.31
CA GLU A 15 15.91 8.11 -21.72
C GLU A 15 15.24 6.83 -22.20
N ASP A 16 15.37 5.76 -21.43
CA ASP A 16 14.84 4.44 -21.78
C ASP A 16 13.32 4.45 -21.73
N ILE A 17 12.74 5.11 -20.70
CA ILE A 17 11.29 5.33 -20.59
C ILE A 17 10.76 6.11 -21.79
N ALA A 18 11.44 7.19 -22.19
CA ALA A 18 11.05 8.01 -23.33
C ALA A 18 11.10 7.21 -24.66
N ALA A 19 12.16 6.42 -24.84
CA ALA A 19 12.32 5.55 -26.00
C ALA A 19 11.24 4.48 -26.07
N GLU A 20 10.88 3.84 -24.96
CA GLU A 20 9.84 2.83 -24.88
C GLU A 20 8.46 3.35 -25.32
N VAL A 21 8.14 4.60 -24.99
CA VAL A 21 6.85 5.23 -25.38
C VAL A 21 6.94 6.05 -26.66
N GLY A 22 8.10 6.04 -27.36
CA GLY A 22 8.27 6.67 -28.65
C GLY A 22 8.30 8.21 -28.61
N VAL A 23 8.71 8.82 -27.50
CA VAL A 23 8.82 10.27 -27.38
C VAL A 23 10.26 10.74 -27.11
N ALA A 24 10.56 12.00 -27.41
CA ALA A 24 11.85 12.57 -27.07
C ALA A 24 11.96 12.75 -25.51
N LYS A 25 13.15 12.55 -24.93
CA LYS A 25 13.44 12.81 -23.52
C LYS A 25 12.98 14.20 -23.08
N GLY A 26 13.19 15.23 -23.93
CA GLY A 26 12.73 16.59 -23.66
C GLY A 26 11.21 16.71 -23.46
N THR A 27 10.43 15.91 -24.19
CA THR A 27 8.96 15.87 -24.03
C THR A 27 8.59 15.34 -22.64
N VAL A 28 9.28 14.32 -22.13
CA VAL A 28 9.04 13.82 -20.77
C VAL A 28 9.31 14.91 -19.73
N PHE A 29 10.40 15.65 -19.86
CA PHE A 29 10.74 16.74 -18.93
C PHE A 29 9.84 17.98 -19.05
N LEU A 30 9.17 18.19 -20.17
CA LEU A 30 8.13 19.23 -20.26
C LEU A 30 6.92 18.93 -19.34
N HIS A 31 6.61 17.65 -19.14
CA HIS A 31 5.48 17.25 -18.31
C HIS A 31 5.86 17.00 -16.84
N PHE A 32 7.02 16.46 -16.58
CA PHE A 32 7.40 15.93 -15.24
C PHE A 32 8.57 16.66 -14.58
N VAL A 33 9.13 17.70 -15.24
CA VAL A 33 10.24 18.53 -14.77
C VAL A 33 11.54 17.73 -14.54
N ASN A 34 11.49 16.64 -13.81
CA ASN A 34 12.61 15.76 -13.48
C ASN A 34 12.18 14.31 -13.25
N LYS A 35 13.14 13.44 -12.93
CA LYS A 35 12.85 12.01 -12.66
C LYS A 35 11.97 11.80 -11.43
N GLU A 36 12.14 12.65 -10.40
CA GLU A 36 11.33 12.63 -9.20
C GLU A 36 9.85 12.88 -9.51
N GLY A 37 9.55 13.91 -10.32
CA GLY A 37 8.18 14.22 -10.76
C GLY A 37 7.57 13.11 -11.61
N LEU A 38 8.37 12.51 -12.50
CA LEU A 38 7.94 11.35 -13.29
C LEU A 38 7.61 10.14 -12.40
N PHE A 39 8.47 9.85 -11.41
CA PHE A 39 8.23 8.75 -10.49
C PHE A 39 7.03 9.01 -9.58
N LEU A 40 6.88 10.23 -9.06
CA LEU A 40 5.72 10.59 -8.23
C LEU A 40 4.41 10.39 -8.99
N ALA A 41 4.34 10.81 -10.26
CA ALA A 41 3.16 10.55 -11.10
C ALA A 41 2.93 9.05 -11.34
N ALA A 42 4.00 8.28 -11.54
CA ALA A 42 3.90 6.83 -11.66
C ALA A 42 3.42 6.18 -10.36
N TYR A 43 3.89 6.65 -9.21
CA TYR A 43 3.47 6.22 -7.88
C TYR A 43 1.98 6.51 -7.62
N GLN A 44 1.56 7.76 -7.86
CA GLN A 44 0.15 8.17 -7.73
C GLN A 44 -0.77 7.31 -8.60
N LYS A 45 -0.35 7.07 -9.85
CA LYS A 45 -1.10 6.16 -10.74
C LYS A 45 -1.12 4.73 -10.23
N ALA A 46 0.01 4.21 -9.74
CA ALA A 46 0.10 2.87 -9.19
C ALA A 46 -0.85 2.69 -7.99
N VAL A 47 -0.80 3.63 -7.04
CA VAL A 47 -1.65 3.60 -5.85
C VAL A 47 -3.14 3.69 -6.23
N SER A 48 -3.52 4.53 -7.22
CA SER A 48 -4.90 4.62 -7.69
C SER A 48 -5.44 3.34 -8.37
N MET A 49 -4.59 2.36 -8.64
CA MET A 49 -4.96 1.06 -9.21
C MET A 49 -5.09 -0.02 -8.14
N ILE A 50 -4.64 0.25 -6.92
CA ILE A 50 -4.82 -0.63 -5.77
C ILE A 50 -6.19 -0.29 -5.16
N PRO A 51 -7.09 -1.27 -4.98
CA PRO A 51 -8.42 -1.01 -4.45
C PRO A 51 -8.37 -0.41 -3.03
N ALA A 52 -9.36 0.42 -2.68
CA ALA A 52 -9.53 0.95 -1.34
C ALA A 52 -10.16 -0.10 -0.38
N TRP A 53 -10.07 0.14 0.93
CA TRP A 53 -10.58 -0.81 1.92
C TRP A 53 -12.07 -1.14 1.73
N LEU A 54 -12.89 -0.15 1.41
CA LEU A 54 -14.33 -0.31 1.24
C LEU A 54 -14.74 -0.76 -0.17
N ASP A 55 -13.79 -1.01 -1.07
CA ASP A 55 -14.03 -1.68 -2.37
C ASP A 55 -14.21 -3.20 -2.22
N ALA A 56 -14.12 -3.74 -1.01
CA ALA A 56 -14.48 -5.13 -0.72
C ALA A 56 -15.95 -5.40 -1.11
N PRO A 57 -16.32 -6.65 -1.44
CA PRO A 57 -17.70 -7.02 -1.76
C PRO A 57 -18.69 -6.57 -0.67
N GLU A 58 -19.87 -6.10 -1.08
CA GLU A 58 -20.88 -5.55 -0.17
C GLU A 58 -21.26 -6.52 0.95
N ASP A 59 -21.37 -7.82 0.65
CA ASP A 59 -21.66 -8.87 1.63
C ASP A 59 -20.55 -9.05 2.68
N ILE A 60 -19.32 -8.62 2.39
CA ILE A 60 -18.22 -8.57 3.34
C ILE A 60 -18.26 -7.26 4.15
N VAL A 61 -18.42 -6.12 3.48
CA VAL A 61 -18.47 -4.79 4.14
C VAL A 61 -19.62 -4.73 5.15
N VAL A 62 -20.79 -5.26 4.83
CA VAL A 62 -21.94 -5.27 5.78
C VAL A 62 -21.67 -6.08 7.05
N ARG A 63 -20.73 -7.02 7.04
CA ARG A 63 -20.31 -7.79 8.22
C ARG A 63 -19.44 -7.00 9.19
N GLY A 64 -18.89 -5.86 8.75
CA GLY A 64 -18.18 -4.89 9.57
C GLY A 64 -16.70 -4.77 9.30
N PHE A 65 -16.07 -3.94 10.13
CA PHE A 65 -14.65 -3.56 10.00
C PHE A 65 -13.72 -4.79 10.00
N TRP A 66 -13.85 -5.65 10.99
CA TRP A 66 -12.94 -6.80 11.15
C TRP A 66 -13.08 -7.83 10.04
N ALA A 67 -14.31 -8.06 9.55
CA ALA A 67 -14.54 -8.96 8.44
C ALA A 67 -13.96 -8.41 7.13
N THR A 68 -14.03 -7.10 6.93
CA THR A 68 -13.45 -6.42 5.77
C THR A 68 -11.92 -6.48 5.80
N LEU A 69 -11.32 -6.20 6.96
CA LEU A 69 -9.86 -6.29 7.14
C LEU A 69 -9.34 -7.72 6.92
N ASP A 70 -10.02 -8.71 7.48
CA ASP A 70 -9.67 -10.14 7.31
C ASP A 70 -9.71 -10.54 5.82
N TRP A 71 -10.79 -10.18 5.13
CA TRP A 71 -10.96 -10.44 3.71
C TRP A 71 -9.81 -9.85 2.87
N TRP A 72 -9.37 -8.61 3.17
CA TRP A 72 -8.26 -7.96 2.49
C TRP A 72 -6.94 -8.66 2.72
N LEU A 73 -6.64 -9.03 3.97
CA LEU A 73 -5.38 -9.69 4.32
C LEU A 73 -5.26 -11.07 3.69
N GLU A 74 -6.36 -11.84 3.63
CA GLU A 74 -6.39 -13.15 2.97
C GLU A 74 -6.10 -13.06 1.47
N ARG A 75 -6.51 -11.97 0.82
CA ARG A 75 -6.36 -11.75 -0.63
C ARG A 75 -5.17 -10.90 -1.06
N THR A 76 -4.34 -10.50 -0.12
CA THR A 76 -3.17 -9.67 -0.40
C THR A 76 -2.33 -10.22 -1.56
N GLU A 77 -2.06 -11.53 -1.58
CA GLU A 77 -1.27 -12.15 -2.64
C GLU A 77 -1.97 -12.10 -4.00
N GLU A 78 -3.28 -12.33 -4.05
CA GLU A 78 -4.07 -12.23 -5.28
C GLU A 78 -4.01 -10.81 -5.86
N PHE A 79 -4.12 -9.78 -5.02
CA PHE A 79 -4.03 -8.38 -5.45
C PHE A 79 -2.64 -8.04 -5.96
N ILE A 80 -1.59 -8.50 -5.30
CA ILE A 80 -0.21 -8.27 -5.74
C ILE A 80 0.04 -8.92 -7.11
N GLN A 81 -0.45 -10.14 -7.32
CA GLN A 81 -0.31 -10.86 -8.59
C GLN A 81 -1.17 -10.26 -9.71
N ALA A 82 -2.36 -9.75 -9.39
CA ALA A 82 -3.28 -9.16 -10.38
C ALA A 82 -2.67 -7.91 -11.04
N ASP A 83 -1.95 -7.07 -10.30
CA ASP A 83 -1.20 -5.94 -10.83
C ASP A 83 0.18 -5.80 -10.17
N TRP A 84 1.08 -6.70 -10.56
CA TRP A 84 2.45 -6.67 -10.08
C TRP A 84 3.14 -5.32 -10.29
N VAL A 85 2.91 -4.67 -11.44
CA VAL A 85 3.56 -3.39 -11.77
C VAL A 85 3.13 -2.28 -10.80
N ALA A 86 1.83 -2.16 -10.53
CA ALA A 86 1.30 -1.16 -9.61
C ALA A 86 1.81 -1.42 -8.19
N ASN A 87 1.67 -2.65 -7.70
CA ASN A 87 2.11 -3.01 -6.37
C ASN A 87 3.62 -2.83 -6.17
N HIS A 88 4.44 -3.17 -7.19
CA HIS A 88 5.89 -3.01 -7.09
C HIS A 88 6.32 -1.54 -7.13
N VAL A 89 5.67 -0.69 -7.93
CA VAL A 89 5.92 0.77 -7.91
C VAL A 89 5.52 1.38 -6.55
N ALA A 90 4.40 0.96 -5.98
CA ALA A 90 3.99 1.38 -4.64
C ALA A 90 5.02 0.95 -3.57
N PHE A 91 5.50 -0.30 -3.62
CA PHE A 91 6.57 -0.81 -2.76
C PHE A 91 7.87 0.02 -2.88
N ILE A 92 8.32 0.31 -4.11
CA ILE A 92 9.51 1.16 -4.34
C ILE A 92 9.30 2.54 -3.71
N GLY A 93 8.12 3.14 -3.87
CA GLY A 93 7.79 4.44 -3.29
C GLY A 93 7.92 4.47 -1.77
N ARG A 94 7.54 3.39 -1.10
CA ARG A 94 7.66 3.25 0.35
C ARG A 94 9.09 2.98 0.83
N ASN A 95 9.87 2.21 0.07
CA ASN A 95 11.10 1.60 0.57
C ASN A 95 12.40 2.09 -0.08
N ASP A 96 12.41 2.41 -1.37
CA ASP A 96 13.65 2.68 -2.14
C ASP A 96 13.82 4.15 -2.58
N THR A 97 12.97 5.04 -2.15
CA THR A 97 13.06 6.44 -2.54
C THR A 97 14.02 7.24 -1.64
N GLY A 98 14.88 8.04 -2.26
CA GLY A 98 15.67 9.02 -1.53
C GLY A 98 14.79 10.07 -0.82
N LEU A 99 15.38 10.85 0.07
CA LEU A 99 14.70 11.88 0.87
C LEU A 99 13.89 12.88 0.05
N GLY A 100 14.24 13.12 -1.22
CA GLY A 100 13.53 14.05 -2.12
C GLY A 100 12.10 13.62 -2.46
N LEU A 101 11.82 12.31 -2.53
CA LEU A 101 10.50 11.76 -2.85
C LEU A 101 9.64 11.44 -1.64
N ARG A 102 10.25 11.18 -0.50
CA ARG A 102 9.52 10.80 0.70
C ARG A 102 8.47 11.84 1.11
N ARG A 103 8.85 13.11 1.19
CA ARG A 103 7.91 14.18 1.56
C ARG A 103 6.75 14.38 0.58
N PRO A 104 6.97 14.40 -0.77
CA PRO A 104 5.88 14.42 -1.74
C PRO A 104 4.94 13.21 -1.63
N ILE A 105 5.47 12.01 -1.42
CA ILE A 105 4.68 10.78 -1.24
C ILE A 105 3.86 10.86 0.05
N ASP A 106 4.47 11.19 1.19
CA ASP A 106 3.77 11.33 2.47
C ASP A 106 2.66 12.39 2.42
N ARG A 107 2.91 13.49 1.67
CA ARG A 107 1.90 14.53 1.46
C ARG A 107 0.72 13.98 0.66
N PHE A 108 1.00 13.30 -0.45
CA PHE A 108 -0.03 12.70 -1.31
C PHE A 108 -0.87 11.67 -0.51
N MET A 109 -0.24 10.76 0.21
CA MET A 109 -0.95 9.76 1.01
C MET A 109 -1.88 10.39 2.04
N ARG A 110 -1.44 11.45 2.72
CA ARG A 110 -2.27 12.15 3.70
C ARG A 110 -3.39 13.01 3.09
N SER A 111 -3.13 13.66 1.94
CA SER A 111 -4.12 14.60 1.37
C SER A 111 -5.22 13.89 0.58
N GLU A 112 -4.90 12.77 -0.03
CA GLU A 112 -5.81 12.07 -0.96
C GLU A 112 -6.42 10.81 -0.35
N ASP A 113 -5.85 10.30 0.75
CA ASP A 113 -6.25 9.02 1.38
C ASP A 113 -6.59 7.93 0.35
N PRO A 114 -5.65 7.59 -0.55
CA PRO A 114 -5.95 6.83 -1.75
C PRO A 114 -6.43 5.40 -1.48
N TYR A 115 -6.18 4.88 -0.28
CA TYR A 115 -6.70 3.58 0.17
C TYR A 115 -8.01 3.71 0.96
N GLY A 116 -8.47 4.93 1.24
CA GLY A 116 -9.64 5.18 2.06
C GLY A 116 -9.47 4.69 3.50
N THR A 117 -8.26 4.73 4.04
CA THR A 117 -7.98 4.18 5.38
C THR A 117 -8.67 4.99 6.46
N LEU A 118 -8.72 6.32 6.33
CA LEU A 118 -9.42 7.17 7.27
C LEU A 118 -10.93 6.88 7.25
N GLU A 119 -11.54 6.80 6.07
CA GLU A 119 -12.95 6.45 5.90
C GLU A 119 -13.26 5.07 6.46
N PHE A 120 -12.35 4.11 6.25
CA PHE A 120 -12.48 2.75 6.79
C PHE A 120 -12.44 2.72 8.32
N VAL A 121 -11.54 3.47 8.95
CA VAL A 121 -11.50 3.60 10.42
C VAL A 121 -12.77 4.28 10.93
N GLU A 122 -13.22 5.37 10.31
CA GLU A 122 -14.49 6.01 10.65
C GLU A 122 -15.68 5.05 10.53
N PHE A 123 -15.69 4.20 9.50
CA PHE A 123 -16.70 3.15 9.34
C PHE A 123 -16.70 2.21 10.56
N GLY A 124 -15.53 1.75 11.02
CA GLY A 124 -15.41 0.92 12.22
C GLY A 124 -15.87 1.61 13.51
N VAL A 125 -15.54 2.91 13.66
CA VAL A 125 -15.99 3.73 14.80
C VAL A 125 -17.50 3.88 14.80
N ARG A 126 -18.12 4.24 13.66
CA ARG A 126 -19.58 4.35 13.52
C ARG A 126 -20.31 3.05 13.85
N ARG A 127 -19.69 1.91 13.67
CA ARG A 127 -20.22 0.58 14.00
C ARG A 127 -19.92 0.14 15.43
N VAL A 128 -19.22 0.96 16.19
CA VAL A 128 -18.81 0.62 17.58
C VAL A 128 -17.89 -0.62 17.61
N GLU A 129 -17.14 -0.85 16.53
CA GLU A 129 -16.16 -1.93 16.42
C GLU A 129 -14.75 -1.43 16.75
N ILE A 130 -14.49 -0.15 16.52
CA ILE A 130 -13.23 0.56 16.79
C ILE A 130 -13.46 1.58 17.91
N ARG A 131 -12.48 1.71 18.78
CA ARG A 131 -12.49 2.68 19.89
C ARG A 131 -12.49 4.12 19.36
N ASP A 132 -13.17 5.00 20.09
CA ASP A 132 -13.40 6.41 19.77
C ASP A 132 -12.71 7.39 20.76
N ASP A 133 -11.91 6.86 21.67
CA ASP A 133 -11.15 7.63 22.68
C ASP A 133 -9.71 7.92 22.24
N ILE A 134 -9.31 7.46 21.06
CA ILE A 134 -8.03 7.76 20.40
C ILE A 134 -8.34 8.51 19.08
N ASP A 135 -7.46 9.44 18.73
CA ASP A 135 -7.50 10.17 17.48
C ASP A 135 -7.57 9.19 16.27
N ILE A 136 -8.60 9.36 15.45
CA ILE A 136 -8.85 8.49 14.29
C ILE A 136 -7.73 8.56 13.25
N GLU A 137 -7.08 9.74 13.08
CA GLU A 137 -5.93 9.88 12.18
C GLU A 137 -4.73 9.06 12.68
N MET A 138 -4.57 8.96 14.01
CA MET A 138 -3.55 8.11 14.61
C MET A 138 -3.84 6.63 14.36
N ILE A 139 -5.09 6.19 14.53
CA ILE A 139 -5.50 4.79 14.26
C ILE A 139 -5.31 4.47 12.79
N ALA A 140 -5.74 5.36 11.88
CA ALA A 140 -5.57 5.19 10.45
C ALA A 140 -4.10 5.10 10.04
N SER A 141 -3.26 6.02 10.55
CA SER A 141 -1.81 5.99 10.27
C SER A 141 -1.14 4.71 10.78
N MET A 142 -1.54 4.24 11.97
CA MET A 142 -1.03 2.98 12.51
C MET A 142 -1.48 1.79 11.66
N LEU A 143 -2.73 1.77 11.23
CA LEU A 143 -3.27 0.71 10.38
C LEU A 143 -2.53 0.64 9.05
N ASP A 144 -2.31 1.79 8.39
CA ASP A 144 -1.52 1.86 7.16
C ASP A 144 -0.11 1.27 7.36
N TRP A 145 0.62 1.74 8.37
CA TRP A 145 1.99 1.28 8.59
C TRP A 145 2.08 -0.20 8.89
N VAL A 146 1.19 -0.70 9.74
CA VAL A 146 1.23 -2.09 10.18
C VAL A 146 0.70 -3.00 9.07
N ALA A 147 -0.40 -2.65 8.42
CA ALA A 147 -0.98 -3.43 7.34
C ALA A 147 -0.05 -3.52 6.12
N GLU A 148 0.53 -2.38 5.68
CA GLU A 148 1.49 -2.35 4.58
C GLU A 148 2.71 -3.24 4.87
N ARG A 149 3.28 -3.15 6.08
CA ARG A 149 4.42 -4.00 6.45
C ARG A 149 4.06 -5.47 6.57
N PHE A 150 2.87 -5.76 7.07
CA PHE A 150 2.39 -7.13 7.14
C PHE A 150 2.13 -7.72 5.75
N GLN A 151 1.54 -6.94 4.85
CA GLN A 151 1.35 -7.32 3.45
C GLN A 151 2.69 -7.57 2.73
N ASP A 152 3.65 -6.66 2.89
CA ASP A 152 5.00 -6.82 2.33
C ASP A 152 5.66 -8.14 2.83
N ALA A 153 5.45 -8.48 4.10
CA ALA A 153 5.97 -9.72 4.67
C ALA A 153 5.25 -10.99 4.19
N LEU A 154 3.94 -10.90 3.94
CA LEU A 154 3.16 -12.03 3.39
C LEU A 154 3.51 -12.29 1.93
N ALA A 155 3.78 -11.24 1.16
CA ALA A 155 4.13 -11.33 -0.25
C ALA A 155 5.51 -11.98 -0.49
N GLY A 156 6.43 -11.92 0.50
CA GLY A 156 7.71 -12.64 0.51
C GLY A 156 8.73 -12.25 -0.55
N ASP A 157 8.28 -11.96 -1.77
CA ASP A 157 9.13 -11.69 -2.92
C ASP A 157 9.58 -10.22 -3.02
N LEU A 158 8.90 -9.31 -2.32
CA LEU A 158 9.17 -7.87 -2.42
C LEU A 158 10.25 -7.40 -1.46
N ASP A 159 10.33 -7.97 -0.27
CA ASP A 159 11.44 -7.75 0.67
C ASP A 159 11.57 -8.88 1.70
N PRO A 160 12.37 -9.90 1.42
CA PRO A 160 12.62 -11.01 2.36
C PRO A 160 13.32 -10.58 3.65
N GLY A 161 13.84 -9.36 3.73
CA GLY A 161 14.54 -8.82 4.90
C GLY A 161 13.69 -8.04 5.90
N LEU A 162 12.44 -7.68 5.56
CA LEU A 162 11.62 -6.78 6.39
C LEU A 162 11.15 -7.39 7.71
N ILE A 163 10.94 -8.70 7.77
CA ILE A 163 10.62 -9.41 9.01
C ILE A 163 11.52 -10.62 9.15
N HIS A 164 12.69 -10.43 9.75
CA HIS A 164 13.72 -11.45 9.98
C HIS A 164 13.24 -12.71 10.72
N ARG A 165 12.06 -12.67 11.35
CA ARG A 165 11.51 -13.77 12.14
C ARG A 165 10.31 -14.45 11.49
N MET A 166 9.95 -14.09 10.26
CA MET A 166 8.90 -14.75 9.49
C MET A 166 9.50 -15.47 8.26
N PRO A 167 10.27 -16.55 8.45
CA PRO A 167 10.79 -17.29 7.33
C PRO A 167 9.66 -17.91 6.52
N GLU A 168 9.93 -18.14 5.25
CA GLU A 168 9.07 -18.80 4.28
C GLU A 168 8.42 -20.08 4.87
N ARG A 169 7.20 -19.96 5.30
CA ARG A 169 6.35 -21.06 5.72
C ARG A 169 4.93 -20.80 5.26
N PRO A 170 4.62 -21.09 4.00
CA PRO A 170 3.29 -20.86 3.40
C PRO A 170 2.18 -21.51 4.24
N GLU A 171 2.45 -22.66 4.87
CA GLU A 171 1.52 -23.37 5.74
C GLU A 171 1.11 -22.61 7.02
N ARG A 172 1.84 -21.55 7.38
CA ARG A 172 1.53 -20.71 8.54
C ARG A 172 0.86 -19.39 8.17
N ARG A 173 0.59 -19.15 6.90
CA ARG A 173 0.03 -17.86 6.43
C ARG A 173 -1.29 -17.54 7.12
N GLU A 174 -2.25 -18.44 7.08
CA GLU A 174 -3.56 -18.26 7.72
C GLU A 174 -3.45 -18.05 9.24
N GLN A 175 -2.56 -18.78 9.89
CA GLN A 175 -2.30 -18.60 11.31
C GLN A 175 -1.75 -17.20 11.60
N ARG A 176 -0.82 -16.68 10.77
CA ARG A 176 -0.23 -15.35 10.92
C ARG A 176 -1.23 -14.23 10.70
N ILE A 177 -2.15 -14.39 9.74
CA ILE A 177 -3.24 -13.44 9.52
C ILE A 177 -4.13 -13.38 10.78
N ARG A 178 -4.52 -14.52 11.33
CA ARG A 178 -5.32 -14.56 12.58
C ARG A 178 -4.59 -13.91 13.75
N GLU A 179 -3.33 -14.26 13.99
CA GLU A 179 -2.52 -13.68 15.06
C GLU A 179 -2.35 -12.16 14.90
N PHE A 180 -2.14 -11.69 13.67
CA PHE A 180 -2.06 -10.25 13.37
C PHE A 180 -3.37 -9.53 13.68
N LEU A 181 -4.51 -10.08 13.26
CA LEU A 181 -5.82 -9.52 13.55
C LEU A 181 -6.15 -9.50 15.04
N GLU A 182 -5.78 -10.53 15.81
CA GLU A 182 -5.92 -10.56 17.26
C GLU A 182 -5.13 -9.44 17.92
N LEU A 183 -3.86 -9.25 17.54
CA LEU A 183 -3.02 -8.17 18.06
C LEU A 183 -3.59 -6.79 17.73
N LEU A 184 -4.09 -6.57 16.52
CA LEU A 184 -4.75 -5.31 16.16
C LEU A 184 -6.04 -5.11 16.95
N ARG A 185 -6.86 -6.15 17.06
CA ARG A 185 -8.14 -6.09 17.79
C ARG A 185 -7.94 -5.73 19.25
N ASP A 186 -6.99 -6.35 19.93
CA ASP A 186 -6.67 -6.04 21.33
C ASP A 186 -6.22 -4.58 21.53
N GLY A 187 -5.63 -3.97 20.48
CA GLY A 187 -5.17 -2.58 20.51
C GLY A 187 -6.23 -1.53 20.18
N ILE A 188 -7.10 -1.79 19.21
CA ILE A 188 -7.99 -0.77 18.62
C ILE A 188 -9.48 -1.10 18.65
N ALA A 189 -9.88 -2.31 19.03
CA ALA A 189 -11.30 -2.63 19.19
C ALA A 189 -11.94 -1.83 20.34
N LYS A 190 -13.22 -1.57 20.21
CA LYS A 190 -14.04 -1.06 21.31
C LYS A 190 -14.35 -2.22 22.28
N HIS A 191 -13.97 -2.06 23.54
CA HIS A 191 -14.26 -3.01 24.62
C HIS A 191 -15.58 -2.70 25.31
#